data_d7ae15c1c8b87de078df9c93307e87ec
#
_entry.id   d7ae15c1c8b87de078df9c93307e87ec
#
_cell.length_a   1.000
_cell.length_b   1.000
_cell.length_c   1.000
_cell.angle_alpha   90.00
_cell.angle_beta   90.00
_cell.angle_gamma   90.00
#
_symmetry.space_group_name_H-M   'P 1'
#
loop_
_entity.id
_entity.type
_entity.pdbx_description
1 polymer ?
#
loop_
_entity_poly.entity_id
_entity_poly.type
_entity_poly.pdbx_seq_one_letter_code
_entity_poly.pdbx_strand_id
1 'polypeptide(L)' 'MKKLDAMEKQTLLRSINDVINELSDIREVFENASDPKLIDYAIYMEEALKSKYTYLLSEAKSKGIKVEVTDNVRKVEVS' A
#
# COMPACT_ATOMS: atom_id res chain seq x y z
N MET A 1 19.78 -19.53 10.23
CA MET A 1 18.85 -18.65 9.76
C MET A 1 18.10 -17.94 10.84
N LYS A 2 17.87 -16.65 10.71
CA LYS A 2 17.28 -15.92 11.71
C LYS A 2 15.79 -16.05 11.67
N LYS A 3 15.16 -16.25 12.78
CA LYS A 3 13.73 -16.37 12.81
C LYS A 3 13.12 -15.00 12.87
N LEU A 4 12.11 -14.78 12.09
CA LEU A 4 11.45 -13.50 12.08
C LEU A 4 10.75 -13.28 13.40
N ASP A 5 10.95 -12.12 13.98
CA ASP A 5 10.33 -11.75 15.19
C ASP A 5 8.86 -11.46 14.95
N ALA A 6 8.00 -11.89 15.83
CA ALA A 6 6.57 -11.65 15.69
C ALA A 6 6.27 -10.16 15.61
N MET A 7 7.02 -9.35 16.31
CA MET A 7 6.81 -7.92 16.28
C MET A 7 7.19 -7.35 14.93
N GLU A 8 8.27 -7.83 14.32
CA GLU A 8 8.66 -7.37 13.01
C GLU A 8 7.61 -7.72 11.98
N LYS A 9 7.07 -8.93 12.09
CA LYS A 9 6.03 -9.36 11.15
C LYS A 9 4.81 -8.49 11.29
N GLN A 10 4.41 -8.20 12.51
CA GLN A 10 3.24 -7.41 12.76
C GLN A 10 3.42 -5.98 12.28
N THR A 11 4.60 -5.42 12.49
CA THR A 11 4.91 -4.07 12.04
C THR A 11 4.85 -3.98 10.51
N LEU A 12 5.40 -4.98 9.85
CA LEU A 12 5.39 -4.97 8.40
C LEU A 12 3.98 -5.10 7.85
N LEU A 13 3.18 -5.99 8.43
CA LEU A 13 1.81 -6.16 7.97
C LEU A 13 0.99 -4.91 8.22
N ARG A 14 1.25 -4.21 9.32
CA ARG A 14 0.55 -2.97 9.60
C ARG A 14 0.93 -1.91 8.58
N SER A 15 2.21 -1.83 8.22
CA SER A 15 2.67 -0.85 7.23
C SER A 15 2.01 -1.11 5.89
N ILE A 16 1.87 -2.37 5.51
CA ILE A 16 1.22 -2.71 4.25
C ILE A 16 -0.24 -2.29 4.30
N ASN A 17 -0.90 -2.56 5.41
CA ASN A 17 -2.29 -2.18 5.55
C ASN A 17 -2.48 -0.68 5.52
N ASP A 18 -1.56 0.07 6.13
CA ASP A 18 -1.62 1.52 6.13
C ASP A 18 -1.50 2.07 4.71
N VAL A 19 -0.61 1.49 3.91
CA VAL A 19 -0.44 1.94 2.54
C VAL A 19 -1.70 1.67 1.73
N ILE A 20 -2.32 0.53 1.95
CA ILE A 20 -3.56 0.20 1.25
C ILE A 20 -4.64 1.22 1.58
N ASN A 21 -4.74 1.59 2.85
CA ASN A 21 -5.72 2.57 3.27
C ASN A 21 -5.42 3.94 2.69
N GLU A 22 -4.15 4.30 2.65
CA GLU A 22 -3.75 5.58 2.08
C GLU A 22 -4.02 5.63 0.58
N LEU A 23 -3.83 4.51 -0.11
CA LEU A 23 -4.14 4.45 -1.53
C LEU A 23 -5.63 4.65 -1.76
N SER A 24 -6.44 4.06 -0.91
CA SER A 24 -7.88 4.21 -1.00
C SER A 24 -8.28 5.67 -0.78
N ASP A 25 -7.64 6.33 0.19
CA ASP A 25 -7.93 7.72 0.47
C ASP A 25 -7.54 8.62 -0.69
N ILE A 26 -6.38 8.38 -1.26
CA ILE A 26 -5.92 9.19 -2.38
C ILE A 26 -6.80 9.01 -3.60
N ARG A 27 -7.29 7.81 -3.80
CA ARG A 27 -8.19 7.53 -4.90
C ARG A 27 -9.48 8.31 -4.75
N GLU A 28 -9.95 8.41 -3.52
CA GLU A 28 -11.15 9.16 -3.24
C GLU A 28 -10.94 10.65 -3.51
N VAL A 29 -9.77 11.17 -3.12
CA VAL A 29 -9.43 12.55 -3.41
C VAL A 29 -9.42 12.77 -4.92
N PHE A 30 -8.83 11.86 -5.66
CA PHE A 30 -8.73 11.99 -7.10
C PHE A 30 -10.12 12.02 -7.74
N GLU A 31 -11.01 11.19 -7.26
CA GLU A 31 -12.36 11.11 -7.84
C GLU A 31 -13.20 12.33 -7.53
N ASN A 32 -12.94 12.99 -6.42
CA ASN A 32 -13.77 14.10 -6.02
C ASN A 32 -13.16 15.47 -6.23
N ALA A 33 -11.90 15.54 -6.61
CA ALA A 33 -11.24 16.82 -6.76
C ALA A 33 -11.53 17.43 -8.11
N SER A 34 -11.65 18.74 -8.14
CA SER A 34 -11.77 19.45 -9.39
C SER A 34 -10.64 20.47 -9.51
N ASP A 35 -9.88 20.68 -8.47
CA ASP A 35 -8.77 21.61 -8.51
C ASP A 35 -7.57 20.91 -9.16
N PRO A 36 -7.03 21.46 -10.25
CA PRO A 36 -5.91 20.81 -10.94
C PRO A 36 -4.69 20.55 -10.05
N LYS A 37 -4.42 21.44 -9.11
CA LYS A 37 -3.28 21.25 -8.24
C LYS A 37 -3.50 20.09 -7.29
N LEU A 38 -4.72 19.92 -6.84
CA LEU A 38 -5.05 18.82 -5.96
C LEU A 38 -5.01 17.50 -6.73
N ILE A 39 -5.43 17.53 -7.99
CA ILE A 39 -5.36 16.35 -8.83
C ILE A 39 -3.90 15.96 -9.06
N ASP A 40 -3.02 16.93 -9.30
CA ASP A 40 -1.61 16.64 -9.48
C ASP A 40 -1.03 16.02 -8.22
N TYR A 41 -1.39 16.55 -7.06
CA TYR A 41 -0.93 16.02 -5.81
C TYR A 41 -1.38 14.56 -5.65
N ALA A 42 -2.64 14.29 -5.98
CA ALA A 42 -3.15 12.94 -5.84
C ALA A 42 -2.44 11.96 -6.77
N ILE A 43 -2.11 12.40 -7.98
CA ILE A 43 -1.39 11.56 -8.92
C ILE A 43 -0.01 11.21 -8.38
N TYR A 44 0.72 12.19 -7.88
CA TYR A 44 2.05 11.95 -7.33
C TYR A 44 1.99 11.07 -6.11
N MET A 45 1.00 11.30 -5.25
CA MET A 45 0.88 10.49 -4.04
C MET A 45 0.53 9.05 -4.39
N GLU A 46 -0.33 8.85 -5.39
CA GLU A 46 -0.67 7.51 -5.78
C GLU A 46 0.55 6.76 -6.28
N GLU A 47 1.37 7.42 -7.08
CA GLU A 47 2.58 6.78 -7.58
C GLU A 47 3.55 6.44 -6.45
N ALA A 48 3.71 7.37 -5.52
CA ALA A 48 4.60 7.15 -4.39
C ALA A 48 4.11 5.99 -3.53
N LEU A 49 2.81 5.93 -3.30
CA LEU A 49 2.25 4.88 -2.45
C LEU A 49 2.32 3.52 -3.14
N LYS A 50 2.18 3.49 -4.45
CA LYS A 50 2.32 2.24 -5.18
C LYS A 50 3.74 1.71 -5.08
N SER A 51 4.72 2.59 -5.15
CA SER A 51 6.11 2.20 -5.00
C SER A 51 6.36 1.67 -3.59
N LYS A 52 5.80 2.33 -2.60
CA LYS A 52 5.96 1.90 -1.23
C LYS A 52 5.30 0.53 -1.02
N TYR A 53 4.14 0.34 -1.62
CA TYR A 53 3.43 -0.93 -1.52
C TYR A 53 4.28 -2.06 -2.11
N THR A 54 4.84 -1.83 -3.28
CA THR A 54 5.67 -2.83 -3.95
C THR A 54 6.90 -3.15 -3.10
N TYR A 55 7.50 -2.11 -2.52
CA TYR A 55 8.65 -2.31 -1.65
C TYR A 55 8.28 -3.16 -0.44
N LEU A 56 7.16 -2.85 0.19
CA LEU A 56 6.75 -3.59 1.39
C LEU A 56 6.40 -5.04 1.07
N LEU A 57 5.78 -5.28 -0.08
CA LEU A 57 5.48 -6.65 -0.48
C LEU A 57 6.76 -7.42 -0.75
N SER A 58 7.74 -6.76 -1.32
CA SER A 58 9.02 -7.38 -1.59
C SER A 58 9.72 -7.75 -0.28
N GLU A 59 9.61 -6.86 0.71
CA GLU A 59 10.18 -7.14 2.03
C GLU A 59 9.48 -8.33 2.67
N ALA A 60 8.16 -8.38 2.56
CA ALA A 60 7.42 -9.48 3.14
C ALA A 60 7.83 -10.79 2.48
N LYS A 61 7.96 -10.77 1.17
CA LYS A 61 8.32 -11.98 0.46
C LYS A 61 9.72 -12.46 0.86
N SER A 62 10.65 -11.53 0.99
CA SER A 62 12.02 -11.90 1.34
C SER A 62 12.10 -12.46 2.76
N LYS A 63 11.16 -12.11 3.60
CA LYS A 63 11.12 -12.60 4.96
C LYS A 63 10.21 -13.80 5.13
N GLY A 64 9.66 -14.29 4.04
CA GLY A 64 8.80 -15.47 4.10
C GLY A 64 7.42 -15.20 4.67
N ILE A 65 6.99 -13.94 4.67
CA ILE A 65 5.69 -13.60 5.19
C ILE A 65 4.69 -13.64 4.06
N LYS A 66 3.58 -14.34 4.28
CA LYS A 66 2.56 -14.42 3.28
C LYS A 66 1.56 -13.30 3.51
N VAL A 67 1.31 -12.51 2.49
CA VAL A 67 0.36 -11.42 2.60
C VAL A 67 -0.88 -11.80 1.81
N GLU A 68 -2.03 -11.75 2.48
CA GLU A 68 -3.27 -12.09 1.83
C GLU A 68 -3.95 -10.83 1.34
N VAL A 69 -4.38 -10.87 0.10
CA VAL A 69 -5.02 -9.72 -0.50
C VAL A 69 -6.50 -9.83 -0.27
N THR A 70 -7.08 -8.87 0.40
CA THR A 70 -8.51 -8.89 0.68
C THR A 70 -9.27 -8.44 -0.54
N ASP A 71 -10.56 -8.54 -0.50
CA ASP A 71 -11.38 -8.10 -1.61
C ASP A 71 -11.18 -6.64 -1.94
N ASN A 72 -11.04 -5.82 -0.92
CA ASN A 72 -10.83 -4.41 -1.17
C ASN A 72 -9.53 -4.18 -1.90
N VAL A 73 -8.52 -4.91 -1.54
CA VAL A 73 -7.24 -4.75 -2.16
C VAL A 73 -7.30 -5.27 -3.59
N ARG A 74 -8.06 -6.30 -3.82
CA ARG A 74 -8.18 -6.83 -5.13
C ARG A 74 -8.67 -5.82 -6.12
N LYS A 75 -9.58 -4.97 -5.69
CA LYS A 75 -10.05 -3.95 -6.58
C LYS A 75 -9.00 -2.96 -6.92
N VAL A 76 -8.09 -2.78 -6.01
CA VAL A 76 -7.07 -1.81 -6.25
C VAL A 76 -6.02 -2.40 -7.10
N GLU A 77 -5.79 -3.68 -6.99
CA GLU A 77 -4.72 -4.16 -7.61
C GLU A 77 -4.92 -4.35 -8.97
N VAL A 78 -5.81 -4.51 -9.55
CA VAL A 78 -5.91 -4.59 -10.80
C VAL A 78 -4.99 -5.17 -11.51
N SER A 79 -4.38 -5.60 -11.35
CA SER A 79 -3.54 -6.34 -12.17
C SER A 79 -3.16 -5.90 -13.37
#